data_693e4ab125ac22ed9ab8b19332f6b1e9
#
_entry.id   693e4ab125ac22ed9ab8b19332f6b1e9
#
_cell.length_a   1.000
_cell.length_b   1.000
_cell.length_c   1.000
_cell.angle_alpha   90.00
_cell.angle_beta   90.00
_cell.angle_gamma   90.00
#
_symmetry.space_group_name_H-M   'P 1'
#
loop_
_entity.id
_entity.type
_entity.pdbx_description
1 polymer ?
#
loop_
_entity_poly.entity_id
_entity_poly.type
_entity_poly.pdbx_seq_one_letter_code
_entity_poly.pdbx_strand_id
1 'polypeptide(L)'
;MSNRLRSSVVVALGFAVAVQVSAQQRYSKLDADRCQGKLTRINAFASAPKPKAAVAATTGASQMTQLTDNELNAYLRYQLKDQVPVGIVEPTLNALGEGRVGGGAVIDLDAVRKQRQRGWMDPLSYLTGQMPMTASGILVTQNGVGRFQLESASISGISIPKSLVQELLTHYSKSAQNPAGISMDDPFELPARIKEIRVGKGEAMVVQ
;
A
#
# COMPACT_ATOMS: atom_id res chain seq x y z
N MET A 1 -62.70 50.07 -1.41
CA MET A 1 -61.96 50.03 -0.18
C MET A 1 -61.06 48.78 -0.23
N SER A 2 -59.81 48.98 -0.37
CA SER A 2 -58.85 47.99 -0.77
C SER A 2 -58.23 47.25 0.44
N ASN A 3 -58.23 45.93 0.39
CA ASN A 3 -57.50 45.13 1.35
C ASN A 3 -56.35 44.41 0.64
N ARG A 4 -55.13 44.82 0.91
CA ARG A 4 -53.92 44.26 0.33
C ARG A 4 -53.50 43.02 1.18
N LEU A 5 -53.62 41.83 0.59
CA LEU A 5 -52.98 40.64 1.13
C LEU A 5 -51.49 40.68 0.81
N ARG A 6 -50.65 40.69 1.83
CA ARG A 6 -49.24 40.48 1.74
C ARG A 6 -48.96 38.96 1.89
N SER A 7 -48.64 38.32 0.76
CA SER A 7 -48.15 36.93 0.78
C SER A 7 -46.67 36.94 1.14
N SER A 8 -46.36 36.45 2.32
CA SER A 8 -44.98 36.16 2.73
C SER A 8 -44.57 34.79 2.18
N VAL A 9 -43.70 34.80 1.19
CA VAL A 9 -43.05 33.58 0.67
C VAL A 9 -41.92 33.22 1.64
N VAL A 10 -42.13 32.17 2.42
CA VAL A 10 -41.07 31.55 3.25
C VAL A 10 -40.34 30.59 2.34
N VAL A 11 -39.14 31.00 1.90
CA VAL A 11 -38.20 30.12 1.21
C VAL A 11 -37.50 29.26 2.27
N ALA A 12 -37.95 28.02 2.42
CA ALA A 12 -37.25 27.01 3.22
C ALA A 12 -36.07 26.48 2.39
N LEU A 13 -34.87 27.01 2.67
CA LEU A 13 -33.62 26.42 2.16
C LEU A 13 -33.38 25.11 2.94
N GLY A 14 -33.78 24.00 2.35
CA GLY A 14 -33.41 22.68 2.81
C GLY A 14 -31.92 22.42 2.55
N PHE A 15 -31.08 22.50 3.58
CA PHE A 15 -29.70 22.03 3.56
C PHE A 15 -29.74 20.51 3.52
N ALA A 16 -29.64 19.92 2.32
CA ALA A 16 -29.39 18.51 2.15
C ALA A 16 -27.91 18.24 2.53
N VAL A 17 -27.69 17.87 3.76
CA VAL A 17 -26.42 17.29 4.21
C VAL A 17 -26.30 15.93 3.52
N ALA A 18 -25.59 15.87 2.41
CA ALA A 18 -25.17 14.61 1.81
C ALA A 18 -24.16 13.95 2.76
N VAL A 19 -24.66 13.07 3.63
CA VAL A 19 -23.81 12.15 4.39
C VAL A 19 -23.17 11.24 3.36
N GLN A 20 -21.91 11.53 3.02
CA GLN A 20 -21.08 10.61 2.28
C GLN A 20 -20.80 9.43 3.23
N VAL A 21 -21.63 8.42 3.13
CA VAL A 21 -21.33 7.10 3.68
C VAL A 21 -20.14 6.58 2.89
N SER A 22 -18.94 6.80 3.41
CA SER A 22 -17.77 6.09 2.95
C SER A 22 -18.07 4.61 3.15
N ALA A 23 -18.41 3.91 2.07
CA ALA A 23 -18.57 2.47 2.10
C ALA A 23 -17.21 1.90 2.54
N GLN A 24 -17.10 1.53 3.80
CA GLN A 24 -15.93 0.79 4.31
C GLN A 24 -15.80 -0.44 3.41
N GLN A 25 -14.79 -0.45 2.59
CA GLN A 25 -14.47 -1.57 1.70
C GLN A 25 -14.28 -2.80 2.59
N ARG A 26 -15.29 -3.68 2.59
CA ARG A 26 -15.27 -4.89 3.41
C ARG A 26 -14.45 -5.94 2.67
N TYR A 27 -13.17 -5.98 2.94
CA TYR A 27 -12.31 -7.07 2.45
C TYR A 27 -12.81 -8.41 2.99
N SER A 28 -12.96 -9.40 2.12
CA SER A 28 -13.44 -10.71 2.50
C SER A 28 -12.28 -11.69 2.74
N LYS A 29 -12.49 -12.67 3.63
CA LYS A 29 -11.53 -13.76 3.82
C LYS A 29 -11.36 -14.58 2.52
N LEU A 30 -12.41 -14.70 1.72
CA LEU A 30 -12.37 -15.36 0.42
C LEU A 30 -11.41 -14.68 -0.55
N ASP A 31 -11.35 -13.35 -0.55
CA ASP A 31 -10.41 -12.59 -1.38
C ASP A 31 -8.97 -12.79 -0.90
N ALA A 32 -8.75 -12.87 0.43
CA ALA A 32 -7.45 -13.21 0.99
C ALA A 32 -6.99 -14.61 0.56
N ASP A 33 -7.88 -15.60 0.59
CA ASP A 33 -7.58 -16.98 0.17
C ASP A 33 -7.30 -17.04 -1.35
N ARG A 34 -8.01 -16.26 -2.17
CA ARG A 34 -7.72 -16.12 -3.60
C ARG A 34 -6.33 -15.53 -3.85
N CYS A 35 -5.99 -14.47 -3.13
CA CYS A 35 -4.65 -13.87 -3.19
C CYS A 35 -3.58 -14.88 -2.81
N GLN A 36 -3.75 -15.59 -1.70
CA GLN A 36 -2.84 -16.64 -1.24
C GLN A 36 -2.64 -17.71 -2.31
N GLY A 37 -3.71 -18.20 -2.94
CA GLY A 37 -3.64 -19.18 -4.02
C GLY A 37 -2.87 -18.66 -5.25
N LYS A 38 -3.02 -17.37 -5.59
CA LYS A 38 -2.27 -16.73 -6.67
C LYS A 38 -0.78 -16.60 -6.32
N LEU A 39 -0.45 -16.16 -5.10
CA LEU A 39 0.93 -16.07 -4.63
C LEU A 39 1.61 -17.45 -4.56
N THR A 40 0.88 -18.48 -4.15
CA THR A 40 1.37 -19.86 -4.18
C THR A 40 1.72 -20.32 -5.60
N ARG A 41 0.90 -19.98 -6.60
CA ARG A 41 1.20 -20.28 -8.01
C ARG A 41 2.43 -19.53 -8.53
N ILE A 42 2.59 -18.25 -8.17
CA ILE A 42 3.79 -17.46 -8.50
C ILE A 42 5.05 -18.14 -7.93
N ASN A 43 5.02 -18.56 -6.68
CA ASN A 43 6.14 -19.23 -6.02
C ASN A 43 6.41 -20.63 -6.61
N ALA A 44 5.37 -21.40 -6.94
CA ALA A 44 5.51 -22.70 -7.58
C ALA A 44 6.18 -22.61 -8.95
N PHE A 45 5.81 -21.60 -9.76
CA PHE A 45 6.47 -21.33 -11.05
C PHE A 45 7.96 -21.02 -10.87
N ALA A 46 8.30 -20.24 -9.85
CA ALA A 46 9.69 -19.94 -9.53
C ALA A 46 10.53 -21.17 -9.16
N SER A 47 9.90 -22.13 -8.46
CA SER A 47 10.54 -23.37 -8.01
C SER A 47 10.61 -24.46 -9.08
N ALA A 48 9.85 -24.32 -10.19
CA ALA A 48 9.86 -25.27 -11.26
C ALA A 48 11.23 -25.35 -11.95
N PRO A 49 11.72 -26.56 -12.32
CA PRO A 49 12.97 -26.70 -13.08
C PRO A 49 12.91 -25.90 -14.38
N LYS A 50 13.99 -25.18 -14.69
CA LYS A 50 14.09 -24.53 -16.01
C LYS A 50 14.06 -25.62 -17.08
N PRO A 51 13.24 -25.49 -18.16
CA PRO A 51 13.28 -26.43 -19.28
C PRO A 51 14.71 -26.54 -19.78
N LYS A 52 15.22 -27.78 -19.92
CA LYS A 52 16.53 -28.02 -20.57
C LYS A 52 16.48 -27.43 -21.97
N ALA A 53 17.51 -26.72 -22.35
CA ALA A 53 17.66 -25.86 -23.53
C ALA A 53 17.51 -26.55 -24.92
N ALA A 54 16.85 -27.68 -25.07
CA ALA A 54 16.73 -28.40 -26.33
C ALA A 54 15.42 -28.17 -27.11
N VAL A 55 14.43 -27.43 -26.55
CA VAL A 55 13.15 -27.14 -27.25
C VAL A 55 12.73 -25.67 -27.03
N ALA A 56 13.69 -24.76 -26.88
CA ALA A 56 13.43 -23.35 -26.55
C ALA A 56 13.30 -22.46 -27.80
N ALA A 57 12.67 -22.91 -28.84
CA ALA A 57 12.53 -22.12 -30.05
C ALA A 57 11.12 -21.61 -30.35
N THR A 58 10.17 -21.68 -29.44
CA THR A 58 8.90 -20.92 -29.62
C THR A 58 8.07 -20.95 -28.32
N THR A 59 7.95 -19.84 -27.65
CA THR A 59 7.16 -19.59 -26.45
C THR A 59 7.93 -19.89 -25.14
N GLY A 60 8.78 -18.96 -24.73
CA GLY A 60 9.08 -18.84 -23.30
C GLY A 60 7.75 -18.65 -22.57
N ALA A 61 7.26 -19.69 -21.88
CA ALA A 61 6.01 -19.63 -21.18
C ALA A 61 6.09 -18.49 -20.13
N SER A 62 5.52 -17.35 -20.46
CA SER A 62 5.36 -16.25 -19.51
C SER A 62 4.09 -16.51 -18.74
N GLN A 63 4.19 -16.65 -17.46
CA GLN A 63 3.03 -16.72 -16.58
C GLN A 63 2.63 -15.29 -16.21
N MET A 64 1.36 -14.94 -16.43
CA MET A 64 0.78 -13.70 -15.98
C MET A 64 -0.22 -13.97 -14.87
N THR A 65 -0.12 -13.24 -13.77
CA THR A 65 -1.02 -13.36 -12.63
C THR A 65 -1.53 -12.00 -12.23
N GLN A 66 -2.83 -11.80 -12.33
CA GLN A 66 -3.52 -10.57 -11.91
C GLN A 66 -3.81 -10.63 -10.42
N LEU A 67 -3.50 -9.54 -9.71
CA LEU A 67 -3.80 -9.30 -8.30
C LEU A 67 -4.61 -8.01 -8.20
N THR A 68 -5.80 -8.06 -7.62
CA THR A 68 -6.62 -6.86 -7.42
C THR A 68 -6.33 -6.20 -6.08
N ASP A 69 -6.64 -4.91 -5.95
CA ASP A 69 -6.53 -4.17 -4.69
C ASP A 69 -7.29 -4.86 -3.56
N ASN A 70 -8.49 -5.37 -3.85
CA ASN A 70 -9.30 -6.08 -2.85
C ASN A 70 -8.62 -7.35 -2.35
N GLU A 71 -8.04 -8.15 -3.25
CA GLU A 71 -7.29 -9.36 -2.91
C GLU A 71 -6.04 -9.03 -2.09
N LEU A 72 -5.28 -8.01 -2.50
CA LEU A 72 -4.06 -7.58 -1.80
C LEU A 72 -4.38 -7.05 -0.39
N ASN A 73 -5.38 -6.19 -0.26
CA ASN A 73 -5.78 -5.64 1.03
C ASN A 73 -6.42 -6.70 1.94
N ALA A 74 -7.21 -7.62 1.39
CA ALA A 74 -7.71 -8.76 2.13
C ALA A 74 -6.56 -9.64 2.66
N TYR A 75 -5.56 -9.90 1.82
CA TYR A 75 -4.37 -10.68 2.19
C TYR A 75 -3.57 -10.00 3.31
N LEU A 76 -3.33 -8.69 3.21
CA LEU A 76 -2.70 -7.90 4.28
C LEU A 76 -3.46 -8.03 5.60
N ARG A 77 -4.78 -7.93 5.55
CA ARG A 77 -5.63 -7.91 6.74
C ARG A 77 -5.75 -9.29 7.42
N TYR A 78 -5.81 -10.37 6.66
CA TYR A 78 -6.13 -11.70 7.18
C TYR A 78 -4.92 -12.62 7.27
N GLN A 79 -3.98 -12.53 6.34
CA GLN A 79 -2.84 -13.46 6.25
C GLN A 79 -1.54 -12.87 6.77
N LEU A 80 -1.34 -11.56 6.62
CA LEU A 80 -0.12 -10.88 7.06
C LEU A 80 -0.28 -10.12 8.38
N LYS A 81 -1.41 -10.25 9.06
CA LYS A 81 -1.70 -9.52 10.30
C LYS A 81 -0.57 -9.61 11.34
N ASP A 82 -0.01 -10.79 11.53
CA ASP A 82 1.04 -11.07 12.52
C ASP A 82 2.44 -10.66 12.02
N GLN A 83 2.57 -10.30 10.74
CA GLN A 83 3.83 -9.83 10.14
C GLN A 83 3.88 -8.30 10.02
N VAL A 84 2.75 -7.62 10.23
CA VAL A 84 2.71 -6.16 10.26
C VAL A 84 3.47 -5.67 11.50
N PRO A 85 4.40 -4.72 11.35
CA PRO A 85 5.15 -4.18 12.48
C PRO A 85 4.22 -3.58 13.55
N VAL A 86 4.60 -3.73 14.80
CA VAL A 86 3.84 -3.13 15.92
C VAL A 86 3.74 -1.62 15.74
N GLY A 87 2.53 -1.09 15.95
CA GLY A 87 2.22 0.31 15.73
C GLY A 87 1.73 0.65 14.32
N ILE A 88 1.75 -0.30 13.38
CA ILE A 88 1.09 -0.14 12.09
C ILE A 88 -0.30 -0.77 12.17
N VAL A 89 -1.33 0.02 11.97
CA VAL A 89 -2.74 -0.40 12.03
C VAL A 89 -3.39 -0.16 10.68
N GLU A 90 -4.21 -1.11 10.26
CA GLU A 90 -4.98 -1.06 9.01
C GLU A 90 -4.16 -0.68 7.76
N PRO A 91 -3.06 -1.36 7.47
CA PRO A 91 -2.30 -1.07 6.25
C PRO A 91 -3.14 -1.34 5.01
N THR A 92 -3.05 -0.44 4.03
CA THR A 92 -3.75 -0.52 2.75
C THR A 92 -2.80 -0.29 1.59
N LEU A 93 -3.09 -0.94 0.45
CA LEU A 93 -2.40 -0.76 -0.83
C LEU A 93 -3.42 -0.45 -1.92
N ASN A 94 -3.06 0.43 -2.84
CA ASN A 94 -3.91 0.81 -3.97
C ASN A 94 -3.07 0.88 -5.24
N ALA A 95 -3.52 0.23 -6.28
CA ALA A 95 -2.98 0.36 -7.63
C ALA A 95 -3.68 1.54 -8.32
N LEU A 96 -2.96 2.65 -8.49
CA LEU A 96 -3.51 3.91 -8.98
C LEU A 96 -3.51 4.01 -10.50
N GLY A 97 -2.86 3.07 -11.19
CA GLY A 97 -2.67 3.07 -12.64
C GLY A 97 -1.37 3.74 -13.08
N GLU A 98 -0.97 3.49 -14.33
CA GLU A 98 0.22 4.09 -14.95
C GLU A 98 1.52 3.85 -14.14
N GLY A 99 1.66 2.67 -13.55
CA GLY A 99 2.79 2.35 -12.70
C GLY A 99 2.72 2.95 -11.28
N ARG A 100 1.71 3.79 -10.98
CA ARG A 100 1.56 4.40 -9.66
C ARG A 100 0.92 3.46 -8.66
N VAL A 101 1.51 3.41 -7.49
CA VAL A 101 1.00 2.70 -6.32
C VAL A 101 0.84 3.67 -5.17
N GLY A 102 -0.18 3.45 -4.37
CA GLY A 102 -0.40 4.19 -3.14
C GLY A 102 -0.54 3.23 -1.96
N GLY A 103 -0.33 3.74 -0.78
CA GLY A 103 -0.54 3.00 0.45
C GLY A 103 -0.94 3.93 1.58
N GLY A 104 -1.59 3.36 2.57
CA GLY A 104 -1.95 4.06 3.79
C GLY A 104 -1.89 3.13 4.98
N ALA A 105 -1.73 3.70 6.15
CA ALA A 105 -1.80 3.01 7.42
C ALA A 105 -2.12 4.02 8.52
N VAL A 106 -2.57 3.54 9.67
CA VAL A 106 -2.60 4.33 10.89
C VAL A 106 -1.39 3.93 11.74
N ILE A 107 -0.58 4.91 12.12
CA ILE A 107 0.53 4.68 13.04
C ILE A 107 0.04 4.91 14.47
N ASP A 108 0.09 3.87 15.28
CA ASP A 108 -0.14 3.95 16.73
C ASP A 108 1.20 4.22 17.41
N LEU A 109 1.43 5.51 17.70
CA LEU A 109 2.68 5.98 18.32
C LEU A 109 2.84 5.48 19.75
N ASP A 110 1.74 5.24 20.43
CA ASP A 110 1.78 4.71 21.80
C ASP A 110 2.22 3.25 21.81
N ALA A 111 1.77 2.45 20.84
CA ALA A 111 2.22 1.07 20.64
C ALA A 111 3.70 1.00 20.24
N VAL A 112 4.14 1.85 19.30
CA VAL A 112 5.57 1.98 18.91
C VAL A 112 6.44 2.32 20.11
N ARG A 113 6.00 3.27 20.93
CA ARG A 113 6.74 3.71 22.12
C ARG A 113 6.86 2.65 23.20
N LYS A 114 5.83 1.84 23.42
CA LYS A 114 5.83 0.74 24.39
C LYS A 114 6.83 -0.36 24.04
N GLN A 115 7.12 -0.57 22.77
CA GLN A 115 8.02 -1.63 22.29
C GLN A 115 9.49 -1.24 22.34
N ARG A 116 9.81 0.06 22.34
CA ARG A 116 11.19 0.54 22.37
C ARG A 116 11.62 0.92 23.78
N GLN A 117 12.78 0.42 24.21
CA GLN A 117 13.48 0.96 25.37
C GLN A 117 13.82 2.44 25.07
N ARG A 118 13.47 3.32 26.00
CA ARG A 118 13.57 4.77 25.90
C ARG A 118 14.98 5.22 25.49
N GLY A 119 15.17 5.55 24.21
CA GLY A 119 16.25 6.42 23.77
C GLY A 119 15.78 7.87 23.91
N TRP A 120 16.43 8.67 24.70
CA TRP A 120 16.04 10.07 24.97
C TRP A 120 16.12 10.98 23.73
N MET A 121 16.63 10.49 22.59
CA MET A 121 16.75 11.21 21.31
C MET A 121 15.81 10.68 20.21
N ASP A 122 14.70 10.02 20.56
CA ASP A 122 13.74 9.59 19.57
C ASP A 122 12.89 10.81 19.12
N PRO A 123 12.97 11.24 17.84
CA PRO A 123 12.21 12.38 17.33
C PRO A 123 10.69 12.21 17.43
N LEU A 124 10.19 10.98 17.55
CA LEU A 124 8.78 10.68 17.71
C LEU A 124 8.33 10.67 19.19
N SER A 125 9.25 10.87 20.14
CA SER A 125 8.93 10.81 21.58
C SER A 125 7.89 11.84 22.04
N TYR A 126 7.74 12.93 21.31
CA TYR A 126 6.79 14.01 21.60
C TYR A 126 5.41 13.82 20.95
N LEU A 127 5.28 12.87 20.02
CA LEU A 127 4.03 12.57 19.35
C LEU A 127 3.30 11.43 20.04
N THR A 128 2.00 11.55 20.21
CA THR A 128 1.14 10.56 20.89
C THR A 128 -0.10 10.25 20.07
N GLY A 129 -0.72 9.10 20.32
CA GLY A 129 -1.97 8.70 19.71
C GLY A 129 -1.81 8.06 18.35
N GLN A 130 -2.89 8.04 17.59
CA GLN A 130 -2.98 7.41 16.28
C GLN A 130 -2.94 8.46 15.18
N MET A 131 -2.02 8.29 14.21
CA MET A 131 -1.81 9.21 13.10
C MET A 131 -1.99 8.50 11.76
N PRO A 132 -2.97 8.89 10.93
CA PRO A 132 -3.07 8.37 9.58
C PRO A 132 -1.89 8.83 8.74
N MET A 133 -1.25 7.87 8.07
CA MET A 133 -0.16 8.10 7.12
C MET A 133 -0.58 7.62 5.73
N THR A 134 -0.22 8.36 4.71
CA THR A 134 -0.35 7.95 3.31
C THR A 134 0.94 8.20 2.56
N ALA A 135 1.20 7.37 1.56
CA ALA A 135 2.29 7.57 0.61
C ALA A 135 1.86 7.11 -0.77
N SER A 136 2.38 7.76 -1.81
CA SER A 136 2.23 7.30 -3.19
C SER A 136 3.52 7.51 -3.97
N GLY A 137 3.69 6.72 -5.03
CA GLY A 137 4.86 6.79 -5.89
C GLY A 137 4.73 5.90 -7.12
N ILE A 138 5.74 5.93 -7.96
CA ILE A 138 5.82 5.13 -9.18
C ILE A 138 6.66 3.90 -8.91
N LEU A 139 6.12 2.73 -9.21
CA LEU A 139 6.82 1.46 -9.24
C LEU A 139 7.24 1.16 -10.67
N VAL A 140 8.53 1.23 -10.96
CA VAL A 140 9.11 0.86 -12.24
C VAL A 140 9.77 -0.51 -12.10
N THR A 141 9.35 -1.48 -12.90
CA THR A 141 9.92 -2.84 -12.85
C THR A 141 10.29 -3.32 -14.24
N GLN A 142 11.48 -3.89 -14.37
CA GLN A 142 11.97 -4.45 -15.62
C GLN A 142 13.06 -5.49 -15.36
N ASN A 143 13.03 -6.60 -16.12
CA ASN A 143 14.07 -7.64 -16.08
C ASN A 143 14.38 -8.18 -14.67
N GLY A 144 13.37 -8.30 -13.83
CA GLY A 144 13.54 -8.81 -12.46
C GLY A 144 14.02 -7.78 -11.44
N VAL A 145 14.14 -6.53 -11.84
CA VAL A 145 14.55 -5.43 -10.94
C VAL A 145 13.42 -4.43 -10.82
N GLY A 146 13.17 -3.97 -9.60
CA GLY A 146 12.22 -2.92 -9.27
C GLY A 146 12.90 -1.67 -8.75
N ARG A 147 12.29 -0.52 -8.95
CA ARG A 147 12.61 0.77 -8.35
C ARG A 147 11.33 1.45 -7.93
N PHE A 148 11.35 2.05 -6.76
CA PHE A 148 10.24 2.85 -6.27
C PHE A 148 10.63 4.31 -6.20
N GLN A 149 9.83 5.18 -6.80
CA GLN A 149 10.03 6.62 -6.77
C GLN A 149 8.89 7.26 -5.98
N LEU A 150 9.18 7.72 -4.77
CA LEU A 150 8.20 8.40 -3.93
C LEU A 150 7.77 9.72 -4.58
N GLU A 151 6.47 9.90 -4.82
CA GLU A 151 5.87 11.14 -5.31
C GLU A 151 5.33 11.99 -4.16
N SER A 152 4.66 11.38 -3.21
CA SER A 152 4.09 12.09 -2.06
C SER A 152 4.04 11.21 -0.81
N ALA A 153 4.12 11.86 0.34
CA ALA A 153 3.84 11.25 1.63
C ALA A 153 3.21 12.28 2.56
N SER A 154 2.30 11.84 3.43
CA SER A 154 1.68 12.71 4.44
C SER A 154 1.44 11.96 5.75
N ILE A 155 1.45 12.70 6.86
CA ILE A 155 1.02 12.23 8.17
C ILE A 155 -0.07 13.19 8.64
N SER A 156 -1.25 12.66 8.99
CA SER A 156 -2.43 13.44 9.39
C SER A 156 -2.79 14.55 8.38
N GLY A 157 -2.60 14.27 7.08
CA GLY A 157 -2.86 15.23 5.99
C GLY A 157 -1.75 16.28 5.79
N ILE A 158 -0.72 16.31 6.62
CA ILE A 158 0.43 17.21 6.47
C ILE A 158 1.47 16.53 5.58
N SER A 159 1.83 17.16 4.48
CA SER A 159 2.86 16.65 3.58
C SER A 159 4.22 16.60 4.26
N ILE A 160 4.93 15.51 4.09
CA ILE A 160 6.28 15.31 4.63
C ILE A 160 7.30 15.20 3.50
N PRO A 161 8.49 15.81 3.68
CA PRO A 161 9.55 15.75 2.68
C PRO A 161 10.08 14.32 2.49
N LYS A 162 10.51 14.00 1.26
CA LYS A 162 11.11 12.70 0.93
C LYS A 162 12.31 12.38 1.84
N SER A 163 13.12 13.36 2.18
CA SER A 163 14.29 13.19 3.07
C SER A 163 13.88 12.65 4.44
N LEU A 164 12.78 13.15 5.02
CA LEU A 164 12.27 12.66 6.29
C LEU A 164 11.74 11.23 6.17
N VAL A 165 11.01 10.92 5.08
CA VAL A 165 10.55 9.53 4.82
C VAL A 165 11.72 8.58 4.70
N GLN A 166 12.79 8.99 3.97
CA GLN A 166 14.02 8.20 3.83
C GLN A 166 14.71 7.99 5.17
N GLU A 167 14.82 9.01 6.00
CA GLU A 167 15.44 8.92 7.32
C GLU A 167 14.66 7.94 8.23
N LEU A 168 13.34 8.06 8.26
CA LEU A 168 12.47 7.13 8.99
C LEU A 168 12.63 5.70 8.46
N LEU A 169 12.55 5.51 7.15
CA LEU A 169 12.72 4.18 6.54
C LEU A 169 14.07 3.57 6.90
N THR A 170 15.14 4.31 6.72
CA THR A 170 16.49 3.87 7.07
C THR A 170 16.59 3.49 8.54
N HIS A 171 16.07 4.34 9.43
CA HIS A 171 16.14 4.10 10.87
C HIS A 171 15.38 2.86 11.30
N TYR A 172 14.15 2.69 10.78
CA TYR A 172 13.25 1.60 11.19
C TYR A 172 13.51 0.26 10.47
N SER A 173 14.24 0.26 9.35
CA SER A 173 14.60 -0.96 8.62
C SER A 173 15.97 -1.54 9.00
N LYS A 174 16.70 -0.89 9.88
CA LYS A 174 17.97 -1.43 10.39
C LYS A 174 17.74 -2.75 11.12
N SER A 175 18.55 -3.73 10.75
CA SER A 175 18.56 -5.05 11.38
C SER A 175 19.99 -5.59 11.41
N ALA A 176 20.20 -6.72 12.10
CA ALA A 176 21.50 -7.40 12.09
C ALA A 176 21.95 -7.81 10.67
N GLN A 177 20.97 -8.12 9.80
CA GLN A 177 21.20 -8.49 8.40
C GLN A 177 21.34 -7.28 7.47
N ASN A 178 20.78 -6.12 7.86
CA ASN A 178 20.89 -4.87 7.12
C ASN A 178 21.18 -3.69 8.07
N PRO A 179 22.40 -3.52 8.53
CA PRO A 179 22.76 -2.46 9.48
C PRO A 179 22.69 -1.05 8.88
N ALA A 180 22.80 -0.93 7.56
CA ALA A 180 22.65 0.35 6.85
C ALA A 180 21.19 0.81 6.76
N GLY A 181 20.22 -0.12 6.88
CA GLY A 181 18.80 0.15 6.61
C GLY A 181 18.49 0.12 5.10
N ILE A 182 17.23 0.41 4.77
CA ILE A 182 16.75 0.41 3.37
C ILE A 182 16.79 1.85 2.83
N SER A 183 17.31 2.01 1.60
CA SER A 183 17.18 3.24 0.82
C SER A 183 16.01 3.10 -0.17
N MET A 184 15.13 4.10 -0.24
CA MET A 184 14.01 4.10 -1.19
C MET A 184 14.45 4.20 -2.64
N ASP A 185 15.61 4.81 -2.89
CA ASP A 185 16.10 5.05 -4.25
C ASP A 185 16.89 3.86 -4.81
N ASP A 186 17.26 2.90 -3.94
CA ASP A 186 17.98 1.73 -4.37
C ASP A 186 17.10 0.76 -5.16
N PRO A 187 17.62 0.17 -6.25
CA PRO A 187 16.92 -0.89 -6.94
C PRO A 187 16.84 -2.14 -6.05
N PHE A 188 15.75 -2.88 -6.19
CA PHE A 188 15.55 -4.14 -5.47
C PHE A 188 15.24 -5.27 -6.45
N GLU A 189 15.67 -6.47 -6.12
CA GLU A 189 15.38 -7.66 -6.92
C GLU A 189 13.93 -8.11 -6.68
N LEU A 190 13.23 -8.43 -7.77
CA LEU A 190 11.91 -9.01 -7.71
C LEU A 190 12.01 -10.50 -7.36
N PRO A 191 11.29 -10.99 -6.35
CA PRO A 191 11.33 -12.38 -5.94
C PRO A 191 10.66 -13.30 -6.97
N ALA A 192 10.77 -14.60 -6.77
CA ALA A 192 10.00 -15.62 -7.49
C ALA A 192 10.11 -15.54 -9.02
N ARG A 193 11.24 -15.18 -9.57
CA ARG A 193 11.48 -15.00 -11.01
C ARG A 193 10.50 -14.02 -11.68
N ILE A 194 9.96 -13.10 -10.94
CA ILE A 194 9.13 -12.03 -11.50
C ILE A 194 10.01 -11.15 -12.38
N LYS A 195 9.62 -10.98 -13.64
CA LYS A 195 10.32 -10.11 -14.59
C LYS A 195 9.81 -8.68 -14.53
N GLU A 196 8.50 -8.55 -14.34
CA GLU A 196 7.81 -7.26 -14.39
C GLU A 196 6.53 -7.29 -13.56
N ILE A 197 6.18 -6.16 -12.97
CA ILE A 197 4.88 -5.90 -12.35
C ILE A 197 4.27 -4.69 -13.06
N ARG A 198 3.17 -4.89 -13.76
CA ARG A 198 2.43 -3.81 -14.43
C ARG A 198 1.30 -3.36 -13.55
N VAL A 199 1.36 -2.11 -13.14
CA VAL A 199 0.33 -1.53 -12.26
C VAL A 199 -0.73 -0.84 -13.12
N GLY A 200 -1.92 -1.43 -13.17
CA GLY A 200 -3.15 -0.85 -13.71
C GLY A 200 -3.94 -0.13 -12.61
N LYS A 201 -5.14 0.33 -12.95
CA LYS A 201 -6.05 0.95 -11.97
C LYS A 201 -6.82 -0.15 -11.22
N GLY A 202 -6.63 -0.24 -9.90
CA GLY A 202 -7.28 -1.23 -9.04
C GLY A 202 -6.69 -2.63 -9.12
N GLU A 203 -5.58 -2.81 -9.85
CA GLU A 203 -4.96 -4.13 -10.05
C GLU A 203 -3.48 -4.04 -10.43
N ALA A 204 -2.77 -5.13 -10.19
CA ALA A 204 -1.41 -5.32 -10.66
C ALA A 204 -1.29 -6.65 -11.41
N MET A 205 -0.57 -6.65 -12.53
CA MET A 205 -0.27 -7.84 -13.32
C MET A 205 1.19 -8.26 -13.08
N VAL A 206 1.39 -9.41 -12.47
CA VAL A 206 2.70 -10.02 -12.26
C VAL A 206 3.07 -10.87 -13.48
N VAL A 207 4.23 -10.62 -14.07
CA VAL A 207 4.78 -11.32 -15.23
C VAL A 207 6.04 -12.07 -14.83
N GLN A 208 6.06 -13.40 -15.08
CA GLN A 208 7.19 -14.29 -14.82
C GLN A 208 7.79 -14.87 -16.11
#